data_3582893dece54c9d96a752fccacafe10
#
_entry.id   3582893dece54c9d96a752fccacafe10
#
_cell.length_a   1.000
_cell.length_b   1.000
_cell.length_c   1.000
_cell.angle_alpha   90.00
_cell.angle_beta   90.00
_cell.angle_gamma   90.00
#
_symmetry.space_group_name_H-M   'P 1'
#
loop_
_entity.id
_entity.type
_entity.pdbx_description
1 polymer ?
#
loop_
_entity_poly.entity_id
_entity_poly.type
_entity_poly.pdbx_seq_one_letter_code
_entity_poly.pdbx_strand_id
1 'polypeptide(L)'
;MSIPKQIDALRLRQIIEFCLRRELAPDHPLPRMEEDLVESGALDSMAWVGVIGCVEAAANVPDLGARLADSPASIAALLAALESPARARPKQPQKTTRKPAAAGPPVHTDGQAVILGWGEALGSQVIPADQVESEFGLTPGKLRDRAGIESVRRVTGPENEFNLAAVATRAALKRARAKPADLDFLIVTSETSLGYPSLGAQLHSRLLARDTCGVLDVGGACLGLLNGFAVARSLIAAGSARKVLVVSADVHTRQLAPGRVPGEFGGLFGDGASAFILAASSPSPASYRLGEFIFGCAGAYAGAIRVGPAGGGRVDLHFDGEALSRAAVSRLERIIADLETRSRVNRDDVGAFATHQPNPRLVELLARRMDVPIEKFPTVARICGNLGSSTCGVALNQALTVQAALPAAARLPIFLASLGPGLLWGGGVIHPSSPERPPR
;
A
#
# COMPACT_ATOMS: atom_id res chain seq x y z
N MET A 1 -11.89 -2.68 37.22
CA MET A 1 -11.16 -3.66 36.42
C MET A 1 -9.72 -3.63 36.88
N SER A 2 -9.22 -4.75 37.39
CA SER A 2 -7.96 -4.88 38.11
C SER A 2 -6.77 -4.67 37.14
N ILE A 3 -5.79 -3.89 37.63
CA ILE A 3 -4.50 -3.67 36.99
C ILE A 3 -3.84 -5.05 36.76
N PRO A 4 -3.31 -5.36 35.55
CA PRO A 4 -2.55 -6.60 35.35
C PRO A 4 -1.33 -6.59 36.28
N LYS A 5 -1.04 -7.73 36.92
CA LYS A 5 0.14 -7.94 37.75
C LYS A 5 1.38 -7.39 37.04
N GLN A 6 2.11 -6.49 37.72
CA GLN A 6 3.42 -5.99 37.28
C GLN A 6 4.29 -7.16 36.83
N ILE A 7 4.70 -7.14 35.57
CA ILE A 7 5.67 -8.11 35.05
C ILE A 7 7.01 -7.73 35.69
N ASP A 8 7.67 -8.71 36.33
CA ASP A 8 8.99 -8.55 36.94
C ASP A 8 10.03 -8.11 35.88
N ALA A 9 10.94 -7.22 36.26
CA ALA A 9 12.01 -6.68 35.38
C ALA A 9 12.83 -7.80 34.72
N LEU A 10 13.07 -8.91 35.44
CA LEU A 10 13.76 -10.08 34.89
C LEU A 10 12.98 -10.70 33.73
N ARG A 11 11.67 -10.81 33.89
CA ARG A 11 10.78 -11.37 32.85
C ARG A 11 10.65 -10.46 31.64
N LEU A 12 10.64 -9.13 31.84
CA LEU A 12 10.67 -8.15 30.72
C LEU A 12 11.96 -8.29 29.93
N ARG A 13 13.09 -8.42 30.61
CA ARG A 13 14.38 -8.64 29.96
C ARG A 13 14.40 -9.91 29.12
N GLN A 14 13.89 -11.01 29.65
CA GLN A 14 13.79 -12.29 28.94
C GLN A 14 12.91 -12.19 27.68
N ILE A 15 11.80 -11.43 27.75
CA ILE A 15 10.92 -11.16 26.60
C ILE A 15 11.69 -10.40 25.53
N ILE A 16 12.40 -9.33 25.90
CA ILE A 16 13.19 -8.52 24.96
C ILE A 16 14.29 -9.36 24.31
N GLU A 17 15.06 -10.11 25.10
CA GLU A 17 16.11 -11.00 24.59
C GLU A 17 15.54 -12.06 23.63
N PHE A 18 14.41 -12.65 23.95
CA PHE A 18 13.73 -13.59 23.05
C PHE A 18 13.33 -12.94 21.72
N CYS A 19 12.76 -11.72 21.77
CA CYS A 19 12.35 -11.01 20.57
C CYS A 19 13.56 -10.56 19.72
N LEU A 20 14.65 -10.14 20.35
CA LEU A 20 15.89 -9.79 19.68
C LEU A 20 16.52 -11.00 18.96
N ARG A 21 16.55 -12.17 19.61
CA ARG A 21 17.10 -13.39 19.01
C ARG A 21 16.39 -13.84 17.74
N ARG A 22 15.17 -13.41 17.52
CA ARG A 22 14.40 -13.73 16.30
C ARG A 22 14.81 -12.86 15.10
N GLU A 23 15.37 -11.69 15.35
CA GLU A 23 15.71 -10.70 14.33
C GLU A 23 17.23 -10.53 14.13
N LEU A 24 18.05 -10.92 15.13
CA LEU A 24 19.51 -10.92 15.03
C LEU A 24 20.00 -12.13 14.22
N ALA A 25 21.17 -11.99 13.58
CA ALA A 25 21.86 -13.12 12.97
C ALA A 25 22.16 -14.22 14.03
N PRO A 26 22.16 -15.51 13.65
CA PRO A 26 22.28 -16.63 14.62
C PRO A 26 23.50 -16.54 15.56
N ASP A 27 24.62 -16.06 15.06
CA ASP A 27 25.88 -15.96 15.80
C ASP A 27 26.14 -14.56 16.36
N HIS A 28 25.21 -13.63 16.22
CA HIS A 28 25.38 -12.26 16.73
C HIS A 28 25.32 -12.28 18.28
N PRO A 29 26.30 -11.68 18.99
CA PRO A 29 26.22 -11.56 20.44
C PRO A 29 25.00 -10.71 20.84
N LEU A 30 24.47 -10.92 22.05
CA LEU A 30 23.42 -10.05 22.57
C LEU A 30 23.95 -8.62 22.71
N PRO A 31 23.23 -7.62 22.19
CA PRO A 31 23.65 -6.24 22.23
C PRO A 31 23.78 -5.70 23.65
N ARG A 32 24.59 -4.64 23.80
CA ARG A 32 24.68 -3.91 25.09
C ARG A 32 23.41 -3.11 25.34
N MET A 33 23.12 -2.81 26.59
CA MET A 33 21.89 -2.13 27.00
C MET A 33 21.65 -0.79 26.31
N GLU A 34 22.69 0.01 26.18
CA GLU A 34 22.65 1.37 25.62
C GLU A 34 23.03 1.43 24.14
N GLU A 35 23.34 0.29 23.53
CA GLU A 35 23.72 0.23 22.13
C GLU A 35 22.52 0.55 21.25
N ASP A 36 22.66 1.53 20.34
CA ASP A 36 21.66 1.74 19.30
C ASP A 36 21.82 0.68 18.23
N LEU A 37 20.83 -0.20 18.15
CA LEU A 37 20.87 -1.42 17.34
C LEU A 37 20.71 -1.12 15.84
N VAL A 38 20.13 0.01 15.50
CA VAL A 38 19.96 0.46 14.13
C VAL A 38 21.21 1.22 13.66
N GLU A 39 21.72 2.14 14.46
CA GLU A 39 22.93 2.88 14.13
C GLU A 39 24.18 1.98 14.10
N SER A 40 24.30 1.00 15.01
CA SER A 40 25.39 0.03 15.00
C SER A 40 25.29 -0.98 13.84
N GLY A 41 24.17 -1.05 13.16
CA GLY A 41 23.91 -2.00 12.08
C GLY A 41 23.63 -3.44 12.57
N ALA A 42 23.44 -3.66 13.87
CA ALA A 42 23.05 -4.95 14.44
C ALA A 42 21.67 -5.38 13.97
N LEU A 43 20.75 -4.43 13.81
CA LEU A 43 19.43 -4.60 13.22
C LEU A 43 19.22 -3.52 12.14
N ASP A 44 18.41 -3.81 11.14
CA ASP A 44 17.83 -2.75 10.31
C ASP A 44 16.54 -2.21 10.94
N SER A 45 16.05 -1.12 10.38
CA SER A 45 14.83 -0.45 10.89
C SER A 45 13.60 -1.38 10.87
N MET A 46 13.52 -2.34 9.93
CA MET A 46 12.40 -3.28 9.85
C MET A 46 12.49 -4.37 10.91
N ALA A 47 13.71 -4.89 11.13
CA ALA A 47 13.97 -5.85 12.20
C ALA A 47 13.69 -5.24 13.58
N TRP A 48 14.06 -3.96 13.79
CA TRP A 48 13.72 -3.22 15.01
C TRP A 48 12.21 -3.10 15.22
N VAL A 49 11.44 -2.79 14.18
CA VAL A 49 9.97 -2.80 14.24
C VAL A 49 9.44 -4.20 14.58
N GLY A 50 10.06 -5.25 14.04
CA GLY A 50 9.76 -6.65 14.40
C GLY A 50 9.95 -6.92 15.88
N VAL A 51 11.08 -6.47 16.45
CA VAL A 51 11.36 -6.57 17.90
C VAL A 51 10.30 -5.86 18.72
N ILE A 52 9.96 -4.60 18.39
CA ILE A 52 8.92 -3.84 19.10
C ILE A 52 7.59 -4.58 19.08
N GLY A 53 7.14 -5.03 17.91
CA GLY A 53 5.87 -5.77 17.77
C GLY A 53 5.85 -7.08 18.55
N CYS A 54 6.97 -7.80 18.56
CA CYS A 54 7.13 -9.01 19.36
C CYS A 54 7.03 -8.71 20.86
N VAL A 55 7.68 -7.65 21.34
CA VAL A 55 7.65 -7.23 22.76
C VAL A 55 6.26 -6.73 23.15
N GLU A 56 5.59 -5.95 22.30
CA GLU A 56 4.18 -5.52 22.53
C GLU A 56 3.26 -6.71 22.76
N ALA A 57 3.36 -7.72 21.90
CA ALA A 57 2.53 -8.92 21.99
C ALA A 57 2.87 -9.76 23.22
N ALA A 58 4.15 -10.03 23.50
CA ALA A 58 4.58 -10.89 24.58
C ALA A 58 4.41 -10.26 25.97
N ALA A 59 4.57 -8.94 26.09
CA ALA A 59 4.39 -8.20 27.31
C ALA A 59 2.94 -7.70 27.50
N ASN A 60 2.07 -7.84 26.49
CA ASN A 60 0.72 -7.30 26.45
C ASN A 60 0.65 -5.78 26.76
N VAL A 61 1.58 -5.03 26.16
CA VAL A 61 1.71 -3.58 26.32
C VAL A 61 1.42 -2.90 24.98
N PRO A 62 0.21 -2.38 24.75
CA PRO A 62 -0.12 -1.72 23.49
C PRO A 62 0.59 -0.36 23.34
N ASP A 63 0.75 0.08 22.10
CA ASP A 63 1.32 1.38 21.71
C ASP A 63 2.79 1.59 22.16
N LEU A 64 3.59 0.51 22.35
CA LEU A 64 5.01 0.58 22.70
C LEU A 64 5.81 1.33 21.60
N GLY A 65 5.53 1.06 20.33
CA GLY A 65 6.15 1.77 19.22
C GLY A 65 5.92 3.28 19.26
N ALA A 66 4.75 3.74 19.67
CA ALA A 66 4.48 5.16 19.85
C ALA A 66 5.23 5.78 21.03
N ARG A 67 5.54 4.99 22.06
CA ARG A 67 6.34 5.44 23.20
C ARG A 67 7.82 5.57 22.88
N LEU A 68 8.28 4.84 21.89
CA LEU A 68 9.67 4.76 21.43
C LEU A 68 9.96 5.70 20.25
N ALA A 69 8.97 6.45 19.77
CA ALA A 69 9.08 7.23 18.53
C ALA A 69 10.30 8.17 18.48
N ASP A 70 10.66 8.75 19.63
CA ASP A 70 11.78 9.69 19.76
C ASP A 70 12.94 9.10 20.58
N SER A 71 13.02 7.79 20.71
CA SER A 71 14.02 7.10 21.54
C SER A 71 14.99 6.31 20.66
N PRO A 72 16.27 6.15 21.07
CA PRO A 72 17.21 5.29 20.35
C PRO A 72 16.70 3.84 20.29
N ALA A 73 17.11 3.11 19.27
CA ALA A 73 16.73 1.71 19.06
C ALA A 73 17.53 0.78 20.00
N SER A 74 17.33 0.89 21.32
CA SER A 74 18.13 0.18 22.33
C SER A 74 17.27 -0.62 23.31
N ILE A 75 17.92 -1.60 23.98
CA ILE A 75 17.29 -2.42 25.04
C ILE A 75 16.88 -1.52 26.20
N ALA A 76 17.69 -0.51 26.54
CA ALA A 76 17.41 0.43 27.62
C ALA A 76 16.13 1.24 27.31
N ALA A 77 15.97 1.71 26.08
CA ALA A 77 14.77 2.44 25.66
C ALA A 77 13.51 1.56 25.74
N LEU A 78 13.60 0.29 25.31
CA LEU A 78 12.51 -0.68 25.44
C LEU A 78 12.09 -0.88 26.90
N LEU A 79 13.04 -1.10 27.80
CA LEU A 79 12.77 -1.27 29.24
C LEU A 79 12.13 -0.02 29.83
N ALA A 80 12.68 1.16 29.57
CA ALA A 80 12.15 2.44 30.05
C ALA A 80 10.71 2.68 29.55
N ALA A 81 10.43 2.34 28.29
CA ALA A 81 9.09 2.48 27.74
C ALA A 81 8.08 1.49 28.33
N LEU A 82 8.52 0.29 28.71
CA LEU A 82 7.69 -0.72 29.36
C LEU A 82 7.39 -0.40 30.83
N GLU A 83 8.35 0.19 31.55
CA GLU A 83 8.20 0.59 32.95
C GLU A 83 7.43 1.91 33.10
N SER A 84 7.42 2.75 32.07
CA SER A 84 6.67 4.00 32.11
C SER A 84 5.17 3.73 32.15
N PRO A 85 4.40 4.32 33.09
CA PRO A 85 2.95 4.24 33.06
C PRO A 85 2.47 4.78 31.70
N ALA A 86 1.46 4.11 31.11
CA ALA A 86 0.88 4.55 29.87
C ALA A 86 0.63 6.06 29.93
N ARG A 87 1.38 6.85 29.17
CA ARG A 87 1.13 8.29 29.06
C ARG A 87 -0.34 8.41 28.72
N ALA A 88 -1.09 9.07 29.62
CA ALA A 88 -2.46 9.42 29.31
C ALA A 88 -2.41 10.09 27.94
N ARG A 89 -3.14 9.53 26.97
CA ARG A 89 -3.29 10.14 25.63
C ARG A 89 -3.35 11.64 25.86
N PRO A 90 -2.57 12.48 25.17
CA PRO A 90 -2.80 13.90 25.21
C PRO A 90 -4.29 14.04 24.95
N LYS A 91 -5.04 14.63 25.90
CA LYS A 91 -6.47 14.87 25.75
C LYS A 91 -6.60 15.50 24.38
N GLN A 92 -7.10 14.73 23.41
CA GLN A 92 -7.57 15.32 22.16
C GLN A 92 -8.36 16.55 22.62
N PRO A 93 -8.14 17.74 22.04
CA PRO A 93 -8.92 18.90 22.41
C PRO A 93 -10.35 18.42 22.47
N GLN A 94 -11.02 18.59 23.61
CA GLN A 94 -12.36 18.07 23.85
C GLN A 94 -13.14 18.37 22.61
N LYS A 95 -13.47 17.30 21.86
CA LYS A 95 -14.48 17.40 20.81
C LYS A 95 -15.63 18.07 21.53
N THR A 96 -15.84 19.37 21.27
CA THR A 96 -17.17 19.92 21.44
C THR A 96 -18.05 18.87 20.80
N THR A 97 -18.90 18.28 21.59
CA THR A 97 -19.82 17.20 21.18
C THR A 97 -20.80 17.82 20.19
N ARG A 98 -20.30 18.18 19.02
CA ARG A 98 -21.11 18.16 17.83
C ARG A 98 -21.39 16.68 17.66
N LYS A 99 -22.58 16.28 18.13
CA LYS A 99 -23.23 15.03 17.79
C LYS A 99 -22.82 14.75 16.34
N PRO A 100 -22.14 13.64 16.00
CA PRO A 100 -21.86 13.39 14.59
C PRO A 100 -23.19 13.63 13.91
N ALA A 101 -23.23 14.56 12.94
CA ALA A 101 -24.41 14.69 12.12
C ALA A 101 -24.65 13.28 11.67
N ALA A 102 -25.79 12.70 12.05
CA ALA A 102 -26.16 11.35 11.72
C ALA A 102 -25.84 11.25 10.23
N ALA A 103 -24.94 10.35 9.86
CA ALA A 103 -24.66 10.10 8.45
C ALA A 103 -26.04 9.94 7.85
N GLY A 104 -26.44 10.85 6.96
CA GLY A 104 -27.75 10.81 6.34
C GLY A 104 -27.93 9.37 5.84
N PRO A 105 -29.16 8.86 5.78
CA PRO A 105 -29.41 7.50 5.34
C PRO A 105 -28.57 7.24 4.10
N PRO A 106 -27.88 6.08 4.02
CA PRO A 106 -27.07 5.78 2.85
C PRO A 106 -27.98 6.03 1.63
N VAL A 107 -27.57 6.94 0.78
CA VAL A 107 -28.27 7.17 -0.49
C VAL A 107 -28.08 5.87 -1.25
N HIS A 108 -29.05 4.98 -1.12
CA HIS A 108 -29.13 3.76 -1.92
C HIS A 108 -29.47 4.18 -3.36
N THR A 109 -28.43 4.58 -4.11
CA THR A 109 -28.55 4.56 -5.55
C THR A 109 -28.13 3.16 -5.99
N ASP A 110 -28.92 2.51 -6.86
CA ASP A 110 -28.61 1.21 -7.49
C ASP A 110 -27.35 1.27 -8.38
N GLY A 111 -26.64 2.39 -8.37
CA GLY A 111 -25.40 2.63 -9.10
C GLY A 111 -24.17 1.98 -8.45
N GLN A 112 -24.17 0.66 -8.32
CA GLN A 112 -22.99 -0.07 -7.85
C GLN A 112 -21.95 -0.09 -8.97
N ALA A 113 -20.74 0.43 -8.66
CA ALA A 113 -19.61 0.31 -9.57
C ALA A 113 -19.05 -1.11 -9.57
N VAL A 114 -18.87 -1.70 -10.75
CA VAL A 114 -18.29 -3.03 -10.93
C VAL A 114 -17.03 -2.98 -11.79
N ILE A 115 -16.04 -3.81 -11.50
CA ILE A 115 -14.83 -4.01 -12.31
C ILE A 115 -15.16 -5.02 -13.40
N LEU A 116 -15.07 -4.60 -14.66
CA LEU A 116 -15.31 -5.44 -15.85
C LEU A 116 -14.01 -6.01 -16.41
N GLY A 117 -12.92 -5.29 -16.25
CA GLY A 117 -11.63 -5.69 -16.80
C GLY A 117 -10.48 -5.00 -16.09
N TRP A 118 -9.35 -5.66 -16.12
CA TRP A 118 -8.11 -5.21 -15.50
C TRP A 118 -6.91 -5.59 -16.37
N GLY A 119 -5.83 -4.84 -16.22
CA GLY A 119 -4.59 -5.06 -16.95
C GLY A 119 -3.43 -4.38 -16.27
N GLU A 120 -2.23 -4.82 -16.60
CA GLU A 120 -0.98 -4.30 -16.08
C GLU A 120 0.06 -4.19 -17.17
N ALA A 121 1.07 -3.36 -16.93
CA ALA A 121 2.29 -3.29 -17.71
C ALA A 121 3.46 -3.03 -16.75
N LEU A 122 4.57 -3.71 -16.97
CA LEU A 122 5.78 -3.57 -16.19
C LEU A 122 6.91 -3.11 -17.09
N GLY A 123 7.89 -2.40 -16.55
CA GLY A 123 9.11 -2.10 -17.27
C GLY A 123 9.69 -3.36 -17.90
N SER A 124 10.15 -3.27 -19.16
CA SER A 124 10.51 -4.45 -19.95
C SER A 124 11.75 -5.15 -19.43
N GLN A 125 12.68 -4.41 -18.79
CA GLN A 125 13.92 -4.96 -18.26
C GLN A 125 13.74 -5.46 -16.84
N VAL A 126 14.26 -6.65 -16.55
CA VAL A 126 14.38 -7.22 -15.20
C VAL A 126 15.80 -6.98 -14.73
N ILE A 127 15.98 -6.23 -13.64
CA ILE A 127 17.28 -5.97 -13.02
C ILE A 127 17.36 -6.76 -11.72
N PRO A 128 18.29 -7.70 -11.61
CA PRO A 128 18.50 -8.46 -10.36
C PRO A 128 18.90 -7.53 -9.20
N ALA A 129 18.55 -7.91 -7.98
CA ALA A 129 18.81 -7.11 -6.79
C ALA A 129 20.30 -6.79 -6.58
N ASP A 130 21.18 -7.75 -6.82
CA ASP A 130 22.63 -7.57 -6.71
C ASP A 130 23.20 -6.53 -7.70
N GLN A 131 22.63 -6.47 -8.90
CA GLN A 131 22.97 -5.42 -9.86
C GLN A 131 22.49 -4.05 -9.37
N VAL A 132 21.26 -3.95 -8.86
CA VAL A 132 20.71 -2.69 -8.29
C VAL A 132 21.56 -2.26 -7.08
N GLU A 133 21.92 -3.19 -6.20
CA GLU A 133 22.77 -2.93 -5.05
C GLU A 133 24.13 -2.34 -5.48
N SER A 134 24.75 -2.92 -6.50
CA SER A 134 26.01 -2.43 -7.07
C SER A 134 25.87 -1.03 -7.67
N GLU A 135 24.81 -0.79 -8.47
CA GLU A 135 24.56 0.52 -9.12
C GLU A 135 24.34 1.66 -8.10
N PHE A 136 23.70 1.36 -6.96
CA PHE A 136 23.42 2.31 -5.88
C PHE A 136 24.48 2.34 -4.77
N GLY A 137 25.53 1.51 -4.85
CA GLY A 137 26.56 1.40 -3.81
C GLY A 137 26.03 0.86 -2.47
N LEU A 138 25.02 0.01 -2.53
CA LEU A 138 24.45 -0.63 -1.33
C LEU A 138 25.31 -1.82 -0.89
N THR A 139 25.24 -2.13 0.40
CA THR A 139 25.83 -3.37 0.94
C THR A 139 25.17 -4.57 0.26
N PRO A 140 25.94 -5.58 -0.20
CA PRO A 140 25.40 -6.81 -0.74
C PRO A 140 24.36 -7.46 0.18
N GLY A 141 23.23 -7.90 -0.39
CA GLY A 141 22.11 -8.48 0.35
C GLY A 141 21.13 -7.44 0.93
N LYS A 142 21.38 -6.13 0.80
CA LYS A 142 20.49 -5.09 1.33
C LYS A 142 19.08 -5.17 0.74
N LEU A 143 18.96 -5.38 -0.56
CA LEU A 143 17.66 -5.53 -1.23
C LEU A 143 17.13 -6.96 -1.13
N ARG A 144 17.96 -7.96 -1.46
CA ARG A 144 17.52 -9.35 -1.50
C ARG A 144 17.19 -9.89 -0.12
N ASP A 145 18.14 -9.84 0.83
CA ASP A 145 18.01 -10.53 2.10
C ASP A 145 17.24 -9.70 3.13
N ARG A 146 17.45 -8.38 3.15
CA ARG A 146 16.79 -7.50 4.13
C ARG A 146 15.46 -6.95 3.67
N ALA A 147 15.35 -6.47 2.43
CA ALA A 147 14.07 -5.97 1.90
C ALA A 147 13.21 -7.05 1.26
N GLY A 148 13.79 -8.21 0.87
CA GLY A 148 13.10 -9.30 0.22
C GLY A 148 12.86 -9.08 -1.28
N ILE A 149 13.51 -8.09 -1.89
CA ILE A 149 13.41 -7.76 -3.32
C ILE A 149 14.44 -8.59 -4.08
N GLU A 150 13.98 -9.46 -4.97
CA GLU A 150 14.82 -10.31 -5.82
C GLU A 150 15.24 -9.59 -7.11
N SER A 151 14.34 -8.77 -7.65
CA SER A 151 14.58 -7.94 -8.83
C SER A 151 13.66 -6.72 -8.85
N VAL A 152 14.00 -5.73 -9.68
CA VAL A 152 13.13 -4.61 -10.01
C VAL A 152 12.81 -4.60 -11.50
N ARG A 153 11.69 -4.01 -11.88
CA ARG A 153 11.33 -3.75 -13.27
C ARG A 153 11.75 -2.36 -13.67
N ARG A 154 12.42 -2.24 -14.80
CA ARG A 154 12.91 -0.96 -15.32
C ARG A 154 12.48 -0.76 -16.77
N VAL A 155 12.04 0.45 -17.09
CA VAL A 155 11.74 0.84 -18.47
C VAL A 155 13.02 0.93 -19.29
N THR A 156 12.92 0.65 -20.60
CA THR A 156 14.03 0.77 -21.54
C THR A 156 13.63 1.61 -22.76
N GLY A 157 14.60 2.25 -23.36
CA GLY A 157 14.41 3.00 -24.60
C GLY A 157 13.26 4.02 -24.51
N PRO A 158 12.24 3.92 -25.38
CA PRO A 158 11.13 4.86 -25.44
C PRO A 158 10.03 4.59 -24.39
N GLU A 159 10.15 3.52 -23.59
CA GLU A 159 9.14 3.23 -22.55
C GLU A 159 9.10 4.37 -21.54
N ASN A 160 7.90 4.75 -21.11
CA ASN A 160 7.62 5.75 -20.10
C ASN A 160 6.23 5.49 -19.49
N GLU A 161 5.79 6.34 -18.56
CA GLU A 161 4.48 6.25 -17.90
C GLU A 161 3.34 6.10 -18.90
N PHE A 162 3.40 6.91 -19.96
CA PHE A 162 2.38 6.93 -21.01
C PHE A 162 2.31 5.59 -21.78
N ASN A 163 3.45 5.02 -22.15
CA ASN A 163 3.48 3.74 -22.85
C ASN A 163 2.98 2.60 -21.96
N LEU A 164 3.42 2.56 -20.69
CA LEU A 164 2.96 1.57 -19.72
C LEU A 164 1.45 1.70 -19.48
N ALA A 165 0.94 2.92 -19.24
CA ALA A 165 -0.48 3.19 -19.09
C ALA A 165 -1.30 2.69 -20.29
N ALA A 166 -0.82 2.96 -21.50
CA ALA A 166 -1.49 2.52 -22.73
C ALA A 166 -1.51 0.99 -22.89
N VAL A 167 -0.44 0.30 -22.51
CA VAL A 167 -0.38 -1.18 -22.52
C VAL A 167 -1.36 -1.77 -21.51
N ALA A 168 -1.30 -1.31 -20.25
CA ALA A 168 -2.21 -1.75 -19.19
C ALA A 168 -3.68 -1.51 -19.56
N THR A 169 -3.99 -0.32 -20.13
CA THR A 169 -5.34 0.03 -20.58
C THR A 169 -5.85 -0.90 -21.68
N ARG A 170 -5.02 -1.22 -22.68
CA ARG A 170 -5.42 -2.16 -23.74
C ARG A 170 -5.76 -3.55 -23.19
N ALA A 171 -4.98 -4.03 -22.23
CA ALA A 171 -5.26 -5.30 -21.54
C ALA A 171 -6.60 -5.26 -20.79
N ALA A 172 -6.85 -4.18 -20.05
CA ALA A 172 -8.09 -3.98 -19.30
C ALA A 172 -9.32 -3.89 -20.23
N LEU A 173 -9.24 -3.12 -21.32
CA LEU A 173 -10.30 -3.00 -22.34
C LEU A 173 -10.60 -4.35 -23.01
N LYS A 174 -9.55 -5.10 -23.39
CA LYS A 174 -9.70 -6.44 -23.98
C LYS A 174 -10.45 -7.37 -23.04
N ARG A 175 -10.08 -7.39 -21.75
CA ARG A 175 -10.75 -8.23 -20.73
C ARG A 175 -12.19 -7.79 -20.49
N ALA A 176 -12.45 -6.49 -20.45
CA ALA A 176 -13.80 -5.91 -20.32
C ALA A 176 -14.67 -6.08 -21.59
N ARG A 177 -14.10 -6.53 -22.71
CA ARG A 177 -14.74 -6.53 -24.04
C ARG A 177 -15.29 -5.14 -24.40
N ALA A 178 -14.55 -4.10 -24.03
CA ALA A 178 -14.92 -2.70 -24.24
C ALA A 178 -13.97 -2.02 -25.24
N LYS A 179 -14.46 -0.96 -25.87
CA LYS A 179 -13.70 -0.10 -26.79
C LYS A 179 -13.43 1.26 -26.12
N PRO A 180 -12.39 1.99 -26.52
CA PRO A 180 -12.17 3.36 -26.03
C PRO A 180 -13.38 4.28 -26.21
N ALA A 181 -14.14 4.12 -27.32
CA ALA A 181 -15.35 4.87 -27.57
C ALA A 181 -16.50 4.61 -26.56
N ASP A 182 -16.42 3.54 -25.78
CA ASP A 182 -17.44 3.23 -24.75
C ASP A 182 -17.17 3.97 -23.43
N LEU A 183 -15.99 4.58 -23.28
CA LEU A 183 -15.58 5.26 -22.06
C LEU A 183 -16.26 6.64 -21.94
N ASP A 184 -16.81 6.91 -20.78
CA ASP A 184 -17.38 8.23 -20.44
C ASP A 184 -16.35 9.07 -19.67
N PHE A 185 -15.38 8.42 -18.98
CA PHE A 185 -14.38 9.12 -18.18
C PHE A 185 -13.06 8.34 -18.07
N LEU A 186 -11.94 9.06 -18.06
CA LEU A 186 -10.62 8.58 -17.72
C LEU A 186 -10.18 9.22 -16.40
N ILE A 187 -9.76 8.40 -15.45
CA ILE A 187 -9.13 8.83 -14.19
C ILE A 187 -7.73 8.24 -14.17
N VAL A 188 -6.74 9.11 -14.07
CA VAL A 188 -5.33 8.74 -14.12
C VAL A 188 -4.60 9.21 -12.87
N THR A 189 -3.70 8.40 -12.36
CA THR A 189 -2.81 8.75 -11.26
C THR A 189 -1.37 8.43 -11.61
N SER A 190 -0.45 9.30 -11.23
CA SER A 190 0.99 9.10 -11.37
C SER A 190 1.73 9.92 -10.30
N GLU A 191 2.80 9.33 -9.77
CA GLU A 191 3.75 10.03 -8.89
C GLU A 191 4.89 10.65 -9.70
N THR A 192 5.10 10.21 -10.94
CA THR A 192 6.29 10.53 -11.75
C THR A 192 6.00 11.37 -12.97
N SER A 193 4.74 11.40 -13.47
CA SER A 193 4.34 12.25 -14.60
C SER A 193 3.81 13.58 -14.09
N LEU A 194 4.68 14.58 -14.02
CA LEU A 194 4.37 15.91 -13.46
C LEU A 194 4.25 17.01 -14.53
N GLY A 195 4.30 16.65 -15.82
CA GLY A 195 4.29 17.60 -16.93
C GLY A 195 2.89 17.87 -17.51
N TYR A 196 2.87 18.81 -18.46
CA TYR A 196 1.69 19.11 -19.26
C TYR A 196 1.98 18.87 -20.76
N PRO A 197 1.00 18.36 -21.57
CA PRO A 197 -0.33 17.94 -21.12
C PRO A 197 -0.24 16.78 -20.12
N SER A 198 -1.26 16.69 -19.23
CA SER A 198 -1.30 15.66 -18.20
C SER A 198 -1.28 14.25 -18.79
N LEU A 199 -0.88 13.26 -18.00
CA LEU A 199 -0.85 11.87 -18.45
C LEU A 199 -2.22 11.38 -18.93
N GLY A 200 -3.29 11.81 -18.27
CA GLY A 200 -4.66 11.49 -18.66
C GLY A 200 -5.03 12.09 -20.03
N ALA A 201 -4.67 13.33 -20.29
CA ALA A 201 -4.91 13.98 -21.59
C ALA A 201 -4.13 13.30 -22.72
N GLN A 202 -2.88 12.91 -22.47
CA GLN A 202 -2.05 12.16 -23.44
C GLN A 202 -2.68 10.79 -23.73
N LEU A 203 -3.13 10.07 -22.68
CA LEU A 203 -3.75 8.76 -22.81
C LEU A 203 -5.08 8.84 -23.58
N HIS A 204 -5.91 9.86 -23.30
CA HIS A 204 -7.15 10.14 -24.03
C HIS A 204 -6.90 10.26 -25.55
N SER A 205 -5.92 11.07 -25.94
CA SER A 205 -5.51 11.23 -27.33
C SER A 205 -5.05 9.90 -27.96
N ARG A 206 -4.24 9.14 -27.24
CA ARG A 206 -3.72 7.84 -27.73
C ARG A 206 -4.78 6.78 -27.93
N LEU A 207 -5.78 6.78 -27.06
CA LEU A 207 -6.90 5.85 -27.13
C LEU A 207 -7.90 6.22 -28.22
N LEU A 208 -7.82 7.44 -28.79
CA LEU A 208 -8.84 8.01 -29.66
C LEU A 208 -10.23 7.94 -29.00
N ALA A 209 -10.29 8.30 -27.72
CA ALA A 209 -11.53 8.38 -26.99
C ALA A 209 -12.42 9.50 -27.55
N ARG A 210 -13.72 9.46 -27.25
CA ARG A 210 -14.68 10.49 -27.72
C ARG A 210 -14.34 11.85 -27.10
N ASP A 211 -14.58 12.95 -27.81
CA ASP A 211 -14.42 14.31 -27.29
C ASP A 211 -15.23 14.56 -26.01
N THR A 212 -16.34 13.83 -25.87
CA THR A 212 -17.18 13.88 -24.66
C THR A 212 -16.69 13.02 -23.51
N CYS A 213 -15.60 12.30 -23.69
CA CYS A 213 -14.99 11.51 -22.61
C CYS A 213 -14.20 12.44 -21.68
N GLY A 214 -14.64 12.57 -20.44
CA GLY A 214 -13.96 13.40 -19.44
C GLY A 214 -12.60 12.83 -19.03
N VAL A 215 -11.69 13.70 -18.58
CA VAL A 215 -10.36 13.31 -18.07
C VAL A 215 -10.09 13.98 -16.74
N LEU A 216 -9.57 13.24 -15.79
CA LEU A 216 -9.15 13.72 -14.48
C LEU A 216 -7.87 13.03 -14.03
N ASP A 217 -6.83 13.82 -13.79
CA ASP A 217 -5.63 13.32 -13.12
C ASP A 217 -5.78 13.53 -11.59
N VAL A 218 -5.61 12.47 -10.81
CA VAL A 218 -5.86 12.44 -9.36
C VAL A 218 -4.56 12.15 -8.63
N GLY A 219 -4.20 12.99 -7.67
CA GLY A 219 -3.04 12.79 -6.82
C GLY A 219 -3.28 11.82 -5.66
N GLY A 220 -2.24 11.66 -4.84
CA GLY A 220 -2.28 10.86 -3.61
C GLY A 220 -1.09 9.91 -3.48
N ALA A 221 -0.08 10.07 -4.32
CA ALA A 221 1.10 9.20 -4.38
C ALA A 221 0.66 7.72 -4.38
N CYS A 222 1.27 6.87 -3.56
CA CYS A 222 0.94 5.44 -3.51
C CYS A 222 -0.53 5.13 -3.19
N LEU A 223 -1.32 6.10 -2.69
CA LEU A 223 -2.78 5.98 -2.49
C LEU A 223 -3.59 6.35 -3.76
N GLY A 224 -2.93 6.86 -4.79
CA GLY A 224 -3.59 7.43 -5.97
C GLY A 224 -4.61 6.50 -6.62
N LEU A 225 -4.31 5.21 -6.77
CA LEU A 225 -5.25 4.24 -7.33
C LEU A 225 -6.56 4.14 -6.52
N LEU A 226 -6.49 4.10 -5.19
CA LEU A 226 -7.67 4.03 -4.35
C LEU A 226 -8.48 5.33 -4.43
N ASN A 227 -7.81 6.49 -4.52
CA ASN A 227 -8.46 7.77 -4.78
C ASN A 227 -9.18 7.75 -6.13
N GLY A 228 -8.54 7.20 -7.17
CA GLY A 228 -9.14 7.00 -8.49
C GLY A 228 -10.40 6.13 -8.43
N PHE A 229 -10.37 5.02 -7.70
CA PHE A 229 -11.56 4.17 -7.51
C PHE A 229 -12.69 4.90 -6.77
N ALA A 230 -12.38 5.70 -5.75
CA ALA A 230 -13.38 6.47 -5.02
C ALA A 230 -14.07 7.51 -5.92
N VAL A 231 -13.28 8.23 -6.75
CA VAL A 231 -13.80 9.19 -7.71
C VAL A 231 -14.64 8.49 -8.78
N ALA A 232 -14.15 7.40 -9.36
CA ALA A 232 -14.87 6.63 -10.38
C ALA A 232 -16.23 6.11 -9.85
N ARG A 233 -16.23 5.55 -8.64
CA ARG A 233 -17.45 5.09 -7.96
C ARG A 233 -18.44 6.24 -7.76
N SER A 234 -17.95 7.43 -7.36
CA SER A 234 -18.79 8.60 -7.16
C SER A 234 -19.41 9.11 -8.47
N LEU A 235 -18.65 9.15 -9.56
CA LEU A 235 -19.16 9.52 -10.89
C LEU A 235 -20.23 8.54 -11.39
N ILE A 236 -20.01 7.24 -11.18
CA ILE A 236 -20.95 6.19 -11.53
C ILE A 236 -22.22 6.29 -10.67
N ALA A 237 -22.07 6.43 -9.36
CA ALA A 237 -23.21 6.54 -8.43
C ALA A 237 -24.06 7.79 -8.69
N ALA A 238 -23.43 8.89 -9.10
CA ALA A 238 -24.13 10.13 -9.48
C ALA A 238 -24.77 10.07 -10.88
N GLY A 239 -24.58 8.98 -11.63
CA GLY A 239 -25.05 8.88 -13.01
C GLY A 239 -24.29 9.75 -14.01
N SER A 240 -23.17 10.38 -13.60
CA SER A 240 -22.35 11.24 -14.45
C SER A 240 -21.51 10.45 -15.45
N ALA A 241 -21.22 9.18 -15.16
CA ALA A 241 -20.52 8.25 -16.04
C ALA A 241 -21.08 6.84 -15.89
N ARG A 242 -21.13 6.09 -16.99
CA ARG A 242 -21.53 4.68 -17.00
C ARG A 242 -20.35 3.74 -17.09
N LYS A 243 -19.28 4.17 -17.75
CA LYS A 243 -18.05 3.38 -17.91
C LYS A 243 -16.83 4.29 -17.73
N VAL A 244 -15.99 3.94 -16.75
CA VAL A 244 -14.83 4.72 -16.33
C VAL A 244 -13.58 3.84 -16.43
N LEU A 245 -12.53 4.38 -17.03
CA LEU A 245 -11.19 3.82 -16.96
C LEU A 245 -10.44 4.45 -15.79
N VAL A 246 -9.87 3.65 -14.90
CA VAL A 246 -8.94 4.10 -13.85
C VAL A 246 -7.56 3.51 -14.13
N VAL A 247 -6.53 4.35 -14.18
CA VAL A 247 -5.15 3.96 -14.50
C VAL A 247 -4.20 4.54 -13.47
N SER A 248 -3.22 3.75 -13.04
CA SER A 248 -2.02 4.22 -12.36
C SER A 248 -0.79 3.87 -13.20
N ALA A 249 0.19 4.78 -13.29
CA ALA A 249 1.42 4.52 -14.05
C ALA A 249 2.58 5.35 -13.52
N ASP A 250 3.67 4.68 -13.15
CA ASP A 250 4.84 5.30 -12.56
C ASP A 250 6.14 4.76 -13.16
N VAL A 251 7.09 5.67 -13.40
CA VAL A 251 8.47 5.38 -13.82
C VAL A 251 9.44 6.03 -12.85
N HIS A 252 9.66 5.35 -11.74
CA HIS A 252 10.52 5.84 -10.65
C HIS A 252 12.00 5.73 -10.98
N THR A 253 12.42 4.69 -11.69
CA THR A 253 13.84 4.38 -11.87
C THR A 253 14.62 5.47 -12.60
N ARG A 254 13.96 6.31 -13.42
CA ARG A 254 14.58 7.48 -14.06
C ARG A 254 14.73 8.67 -13.11
N GLN A 255 13.74 8.91 -12.27
CA GLN A 255 13.75 10.03 -11.32
C GLN A 255 14.64 9.75 -10.11
N LEU A 256 14.58 8.51 -9.61
CA LEU A 256 15.31 8.02 -8.45
C LEU A 256 16.58 7.26 -8.84
N ALA A 257 17.24 7.67 -9.92
CA ALA A 257 18.44 7.01 -10.43
C ALA A 257 19.64 7.13 -9.47
N PRO A 258 20.65 6.24 -9.58
CA PRO A 258 21.89 6.35 -8.81
C PRO A 258 22.52 7.74 -8.89
N GLY A 259 22.97 8.25 -7.74
CA GLY A 259 23.54 9.60 -7.62
C GLY A 259 22.52 10.74 -7.51
N ARG A 260 21.23 10.49 -7.74
CA ARG A 260 20.16 11.50 -7.58
C ARG A 260 19.49 11.43 -6.20
N VAL A 261 19.44 10.25 -5.61
CA VAL A 261 18.86 9.96 -4.29
C VAL A 261 19.71 8.94 -3.55
N PRO A 262 19.59 8.82 -2.21
CA PRO A 262 20.19 7.74 -1.45
C PRO A 262 19.76 6.35 -1.96
N GLY A 263 20.70 5.42 -2.01
CA GLY A 263 20.47 4.08 -2.55
C GLY A 263 19.42 3.27 -1.81
N GLU A 264 19.36 3.42 -0.48
CA GLU A 264 18.36 2.75 0.38
C GLU A 264 16.92 3.12 0.02
N PHE A 265 16.73 4.28 -0.59
CA PHE A 265 15.42 4.70 -1.09
C PHE A 265 15.26 4.35 -2.57
N GLY A 266 16.17 4.84 -3.45
CA GLY A 266 16.03 4.68 -4.89
C GLY A 266 16.06 3.23 -5.37
N GLY A 267 16.87 2.38 -4.73
CA GLY A 267 16.99 0.97 -5.07
C GLY A 267 15.74 0.11 -4.80
N LEU A 268 14.78 0.63 -4.01
CA LEU A 268 13.54 -0.09 -3.74
C LEU A 268 12.55 -0.07 -4.91
N PHE A 269 12.67 0.90 -5.82
CA PHE A 269 11.63 1.21 -6.79
C PHE A 269 11.82 0.50 -8.13
N GLY A 270 10.68 0.19 -8.75
CA GLY A 270 10.56 -0.24 -10.12
C GLY A 270 9.52 0.58 -10.90
N ASP A 271 9.28 0.19 -12.15
CA ASP A 271 8.43 0.89 -13.09
C ASP A 271 7.25 0.01 -13.49
N GLY A 272 6.04 0.58 -13.48
CA GLY A 272 4.86 -0.19 -13.82
C GLY A 272 3.59 0.65 -13.94
N ALA A 273 2.55 0.01 -14.45
CA ALA A 273 1.21 0.55 -14.58
C ALA A 273 0.15 -0.50 -14.30
N SER A 274 -1.00 -0.08 -13.80
CA SER A 274 -2.21 -0.89 -13.70
C SER A 274 -3.41 -0.13 -14.23
N ALA A 275 -4.40 -0.84 -14.79
CA ALA A 275 -5.60 -0.24 -15.36
C ALA A 275 -6.84 -1.09 -15.06
N PHE A 276 -7.97 -0.42 -14.83
CA PHE A 276 -9.26 -1.04 -14.49
C PHE A 276 -10.40 -0.38 -15.25
N ILE A 277 -11.28 -1.18 -15.84
CA ILE A 277 -12.53 -0.71 -16.44
C ILE A 277 -13.65 -0.90 -15.42
N LEU A 278 -14.25 0.19 -14.98
CA LEU A 278 -15.38 0.21 -14.07
C LEU A 278 -16.67 0.53 -14.85
N ALA A 279 -17.79 -0.01 -14.41
CA ALA A 279 -19.09 0.28 -14.99
C ALA A 279 -20.20 0.34 -13.93
N ALA A 280 -21.33 0.97 -14.27
CA ALA A 280 -22.47 1.14 -13.38
C ALA A 280 -23.16 -0.19 -13.00
N SER A 281 -23.07 -1.20 -13.84
CA SER A 281 -23.56 -2.55 -13.59
C SER A 281 -22.97 -3.52 -14.60
N SER A 282 -23.03 -4.80 -14.30
CA SER A 282 -22.67 -5.85 -15.26
C SER A 282 -23.60 -7.04 -15.09
N PRO A 283 -24.15 -7.58 -16.18
CA PRO A 283 -24.85 -8.85 -16.14
C PRO A 283 -23.90 -10.05 -16.03
N SER A 284 -22.57 -9.81 -16.01
CA SER A 284 -21.58 -10.89 -16.00
C SER A 284 -21.34 -11.42 -14.59
N PRO A 285 -21.48 -12.73 -14.35
CA PRO A 285 -21.10 -13.35 -13.08
C PRO A 285 -19.58 -13.34 -12.84
N ALA A 286 -18.79 -12.88 -13.81
CA ALA A 286 -17.34 -12.73 -13.69
C ALA A 286 -16.91 -11.35 -13.23
N SER A 287 -17.83 -10.44 -12.93
CA SER A 287 -17.52 -9.09 -12.45
C SER A 287 -17.29 -9.05 -10.94
N TYR A 288 -16.68 -7.94 -10.48
CA TYR A 288 -16.39 -7.68 -9.07
C TYR A 288 -16.95 -6.31 -8.72
N ARG A 289 -17.70 -6.22 -7.63
CA ARG A 289 -18.34 -4.99 -7.16
C ARG A 289 -17.43 -4.24 -6.19
N LEU A 290 -17.30 -2.94 -6.39
CA LEU A 290 -16.67 -2.06 -5.41
C LEU A 290 -17.60 -1.90 -4.19
N GLY A 291 -17.10 -2.32 -3.03
CA GLY A 291 -17.80 -2.17 -1.74
C GLY A 291 -17.48 -0.85 -1.03
N GLU A 292 -17.32 -0.93 0.28
CA GLU A 292 -16.95 0.20 1.11
C GLU A 292 -15.51 0.65 0.83
N PHE A 293 -15.28 1.98 0.91
CA PHE A 293 -13.97 2.59 0.94
C PHE A 293 -13.84 3.46 2.17
N ILE A 294 -12.66 3.46 2.78
CA ILE A 294 -12.30 4.30 3.92
C ILE A 294 -11.01 5.05 3.60
N PHE A 295 -10.93 6.30 4.05
CA PHE A 295 -9.77 7.17 3.81
C PHE A 295 -9.46 8.02 5.03
N GLY A 296 -8.22 8.44 5.14
CA GLY A 296 -7.80 9.40 6.13
C GLY A 296 -6.36 9.87 5.92
N CYS A 297 -5.93 10.74 6.82
CA CYS A 297 -4.58 11.27 6.84
C CYS A 297 -4.09 11.36 8.29
N ALA A 298 -2.91 10.85 8.55
CA ALA A 298 -2.21 11.01 9.83
C ALA A 298 -1.15 12.11 9.69
N GLY A 299 -1.60 13.38 9.63
CA GLY A 299 -0.79 14.56 9.33
C GLY A 299 0.43 14.76 10.24
N ALA A 300 0.47 14.14 11.41
CA ALA A 300 1.65 14.13 12.28
C ALA A 300 2.89 13.50 11.61
N TYR A 301 2.69 12.65 10.61
CA TYR A 301 3.77 12.02 9.83
C TYR A 301 4.06 12.72 8.50
N ALA A 302 3.52 13.91 8.25
CA ALA A 302 3.72 14.64 6.99
C ALA A 302 5.20 14.93 6.69
N GLY A 303 6.01 15.08 7.73
CA GLY A 303 7.45 15.28 7.61
C GLY A 303 8.28 14.01 7.39
N ALA A 304 7.73 12.82 7.64
CA ALA A 304 8.49 11.57 7.63
C ALA A 304 8.98 11.14 6.23
N ILE A 305 8.30 11.59 5.18
CA ILE A 305 8.78 11.48 3.80
C ILE A 305 8.42 12.74 3.03
N ARG A 306 9.42 13.35 2.41
CA ARG A 306 9.28 14.48 1.49
C ARG A 306 10.12 14.21 0.26
N VAL A 307 9.53 14.38 -0.90
CA VAL A 307 10.20 14.27 -2.20
C VAL A 307 9.86 15.52 -2.99
N GLY A 308 10.88 16.25 -3.42
CA GLY A 308 10.69 17.49 -4.15
C GLY A 308 11.83 17.78 -5.12
N PRO A 309 11.68 18.77 -6.01
CA PRO A 309 12.75 19.19 -6.90
C PRO A 309 13.83 19.94 -6.08
N ALA A 310 15.07 19.54 -6.27
CA ALA A 310 16.24 20.29 -5.84
C ALA A 310 16.96 20.90 -7.04
N GLY A 311 17.70 21.98 -6.85
CA GLY A 311 18.49 22.60 -7.92
C GLY A 311 19.46 21.62 -8.58
N GLY A 312 19.77 21.83 -9.86
CA GLY A 312 20.74 21.02 -10.61
C GLY A 312 20.26 19.61 -10.97
N GLY A 313 18.94 19.39 -11.08
CA GLY A 313 18.35 18.09 -11.47
C GLY A 313 18.40 17.03 -10.37
N ARG A 314 18.75 17.41 -9.15
CA ARG A 314 18.69 16.53 -7.98
C ARG A 314 17.28 16.48 -7.39
N VAL A 315 17.02 15.48 -6.56
CA VAL A 315 15.80 15.33 -5.79
C VAL A 315 16.10 15.72 -4.34
N ASP A 316 15.29 16.64 -3.77
CA ASP A 316 15.27 16.88 -2.33
C ASP A 316 14.45 15.77 -1.69
N LEU A 317 15.15 14.87 -1.00
CA LEU A 317 14.55 13.73 -0.33
C LEU A 317 14.83 13.81 1.16
N HIS A 318 13.77 13.84 1.96
CA HIS A 318 13.79 13.47 3.36
C HIS A 318 13.03 12.17 3.55
N PHE A 319 13.64 11.18 4.19
CA PHE A 319 13.06 9.84 4.36
C PHE A 319 13.42 9.30 5.75
N ASP A 320 12.45 9.26 6.64
CA ASP A 320 12.52 8.56 7.92
C ASP A 320 11.89 7.17 7.76
N GLY A 321 12.70 6.23 7.30
CA GLY A 321 12.25 4.86 7.00
C GLY A 321 11.77 4.10 8.24
N GLU A 322 12.34 4.38 9.41
CA GLU A 322 11.97 3.73 10.65
C GLU A 322 10.60 4.18 11.15
N ALA A 323 10.38 5.50 11.25
CA ALA A 323 9.09 6.05 11.65
C ALA A 323 7.97 5.61 10.69
N LEU A 324 8.24 5.62 9.38
CA LEU A 324 7.29 5.18 8.36
C LEU A 324 6.97 3.69 8.46
N SER A 325 7.98 2.83 8.63
CA SER A 325 7.77 1.38 8.70
C SER A 325 6.92 1.00 9.92
N ARG A 326 7.22 1.60 11.08
CA ARG A 326 6.41 1.41 12.30
C ARG A 326 4.97 1.87 12.12
N ALA A 327 4.78 3.08 11.59
CA ALA A 327 3.46 3.64 11.35
C ALA A 327 2.68 2.85 10.29
N ALA A 328 3.37 2.37 9.24
CA ALA A 328 2.75 1.70 8.10
C ALA A 328 2.08 0.38 8.51
N VAL A 329 2.79 -0.52 9.18
CA VAL A 329 2.23 -1.82 9.56
C VAL A 329 1.01 -1.67 10.46
N SER A 330 1.14 -0.88 11.54
CA SER A 330 0.02 -0.64 12.45
C SER A 330 -1.17 0.06 11.77
N ARG A 331 -0.90 0.93 10.79
CA ARG A 331 -1.97 1.57 10.03
C ARG A 331 -2.65 0.60 9.09
N LEU A 332 -1.92 -0.25 8.38
CA LEU A 332 -2.49 -1.28 7.50
C LEU A 332 -3.36 -2.27 8.29
N GLU A 333 -2.91 -2.72 9.45
CA GLU A 333 -3.73 -3.55 10.34
C GLU A 333 -5.05 -2.88 10.73
N ARG A 334 -5.01 -1.60 11.12
CA ARG A 334 -6.22 -0.83 11.47
C ARG A 334 -7.15 -0.66 10.27
N ILE A 335 -6.61 -0.39 9.09
CA ILE A 335 -7.42 -0.30 7.87
C ILE A 335 -8.17 -1.61 7.65
N ILE A 336 -7.48 -2.75 7.74
CA ILE A 336 -8.08 -4.06 7.52
C ILE A 336 -9.12 -4.36 8.59
N ALA A 337 -8.87 -4.10 9.86
CA ALA A 337 -9.84 -4.27 10.95
C ALA A 337 -11.09 -3.36 10.77
N ASP A 338 -10.90 -2.12 10.32
CA ASP A 338 -12.00 -1.22 10.01
C ASP A 338 -12.83 -1.74 8.81
N LEU A 339 -12.17 -2.31 7.79
CA LEU A 339 -12.85 -2.94 6.66
C LEU A 339 -13.64 -4.18 7.08
N GLU A 340 -13.09 -5.07 7.91
CA GLU A 340 -13.81 -6.22 8.50
C GLU A 340 -15.10 -5.76 9.19
N THR A 341 -14.98 -4.75 10.05
CA THR A 341 -16.12 -4.23 10.81
C THR A 341 -17.19 -3.62 9.90
N ARG A 342 -16.80 -2.83 8.91
CA ARG A 342 -17.75 -2.12 8.03
C ARG A 342 -18.39 -3.03 7.00
N SER A 343 -17.61 -3.90 6.38
CA SER A 343 -18.09 -4.81 5.34
C SER A 343 -18.79 -6.06 5.91
N ARG A 344 -18.57 -6.35 7.18
CA ARG A 344 -18.98 -7.60 7.85
C ARG A 344 -18.37 -8.84 7.18
N VAL A 345 -17.19 -8.69 6.59
CA VAL A 345 -16.40 -9.78 6.02
C VAL A 345 -15.26 -10.08 6.98
N ASN A 346 -15.19 -11.30 7.49
CA ASN A 346 -14.07 -11.74 8.33
C ASN A 346 -12.83 -11.93 7.46
N ARG A 347 -11.62 -11.63 7.99
CA ARG A 347 -10.33 -11.83 7.28
C ARG A 347 -10.12 -13.27 6.82
N ASP A 348 -10.69 -14.25 7.53
CA ASP A 348 -10.61 -15.66 7.14
C ASP A 348 -11.37 -15.94 5.84
N ASP A 349 -12.45 -15.18 5.60
CA ASP A 349 -13.28 -15.26 4.40
C ASP A 349 -12.78 -14.35 3.25
N VAL A 350 -11.63 -13.68 3.43
CA VAL A 350 -11.00 -12.87 2.39
C VAL A 350 -10.11 -13.74 1.52
N GLY A 351 -10.30 -13.64 0.21
CA GLY A 351 -9.54 -14.41 -0.78
C GLY A 351 -8.15 -13.84 -1.06
N ALA A 352 -7.96 -12.52 -0.94
CA ALA A 352 -6.67 -11.87 -1.06
C ALA A 352 -6.64 -10.48 -0.42
N PHE A 353 -5.44 -10.06 0.01
CA PHE A 353 -5.13 -8.73 0.53
C PHE A 353 -4.20 -8.01 -0.46
N ALA A 354 -4.75 -7.21 -1.34
CA ALA A 354 -3.98 -6.41 -2.29
C ALA A 354 -3.54 -5.10 -1.63
N THR A 355 -2.38 -5.12 -0.99
CA THR A 355 -1.84 -3.98 -0.24
C THR A 355 -0.79 -3.23 -1.04
N HIS A 356 -0.55 -1.95 -0.67
CA HIS A 356 0.68 -1.28 -1.06
C HIS A 356 1.88 -1.99 -0.43
N GLN A 357 2.96 -2.13 -1.20
CA GLN A 357 4.15 -2.91 -0.85
C GLN A 357 5.40 -2.08 -1.10
N PRO A 358 5.90 -1.34 -0.11
CA PRO A 358 7.21 -0.70 -0.23
C PRO A 358 8.33 -1.73 -0.40
N ASN A 359 8.19 -2.89 0.25
CA ASN A 359 9.02 -4.08 0.09
C ASN A 359 8.28 -5.33 0.58
N PRO A 360 8.73 -6.55 0.20
CA PRO A 360 8.11 -7.81 0.62
C PRO A 360 8.13 -8.06 2.13
N ARG A 361 9.19 -7.63 2.84
CA ARG A 361 9.30 -7.85 4.30
C ARG A 361 8.19 -7.18 5.08
N LEU A 362 7.74 -5.99 4.64
CA LEU A 362 6.59 -5.32 5.25
C LEU A 362 5.32 -6.15 5.08
N VAL A 363 5.12 -6.76 3.92
CA VAL A 363 3.96 -7.65 3.66
C VAL A 363 4.02 -8.90 4.53
N GLU A 364 5.19 -9.53 4.63
CA GLU A 364 5.42 -10.70 5.49
C GLU A 364 5.16 -10.37 6.96
N LEU A 365 5.61 -9.20 7.42
CA LEU A 365 5.35 -8.74 8.79
C LEU A 365 3.86 -8.50 9.03
N LEU A 366 3.17 -7.86 8.09
CA LEU A 366 1.72 -7.62 8.16
C LEU A 366 0.97 -8.96 8.23
N ALA A 367 1.29 -9.92 7.36
CA ALA A 367 0.67 -11.24 7.34
C ALA A 367 0.84 -11.97 8.68
N ARG A 368 2.05 -11.98 9.24
CA ARG A 368 2.35 -12.58 10.55
C ARG A 368 1.57 -11.91 11.68
N ARG A 369 1.52 -10.56 11.72
CA ARG A 369 0.82 -9.83 12.78
C ARG A 369 -0.69 -10.03 12.75
N MET A 370 -1.23 -10.21 11.56
CA MET A 370 -2.65 -10.46 11.36
C MET A 370 -3.05 -11.93 11.53
N ASP A 371 -2.08 -12.82 11.68
CA ASP A 371 -2.27 -14.29 11.65
C ASP A 371 -2.99 -14.75 10.35
N VAL A 372 -2.55 -14.20 9.22
CA VAL A 372 -3.08 -14.51 7.89
C VAL A 372 -2.00 -15.18 7.05
N PRO A 373 -2.31 -16.29 6.35
CA PRO A 373 -1.36 -16.95 5.44
C PRO A 373 -0.80 -15.98 4.40
N ILE A 374 0.52 -16.00 4.19
CA ILE A 374 1.20 -15.08 3.25
C ILE A 374 0.72 -15.28 1.81
N GLU A 375 0.24 -16.45 1.47
CA GLU A 375 -0.32 -16.80 0.15
C GLU A 375 -1.55 -15.96 -0.21
N LYS A 376 -2.24 -15.39 0.78
CA LYS A 376 -3.33 -14.44 0.56
C LYS A 376 -2.85 -13.04 0.17
N PHE A 377 -1.53 -12.78 0.21
CA PHE A 377 -0.92 -11.51 -0.20
C PHE A 377 -0.17 -11.67 -1.52
N PRO A 378 -0.71 -11.19 -2.66
CA PRO A 378 0.07 -11.14 -3.90
C PRO A 378 1.33 -10.30 -3.68
N THR A 379 2.50 -10.92 -3.77
CA THR A 379 3.79 -10.27 -3.42
C THR A 379 4.46 -9.73 -4.69
N VAL A 380 4.02 -8.58 -5.15
CA VAL A 380 4.50 -7.91 -6.38
C VAL A 380 5.90 -7.36 -6.21
N ALA A 381 6.17 -6.69 -5.08
CA ALA A 381 7.43 -6.00 -4.86
C ALA A 381 8.65 -6.93 -4.85
N ARG A 382 8.47 -8.24 -4.66
CA ARG A 382 9.55 -9.24 -4.71
C ARG A 382 10.29 -9.25 -6.05
N ILE A 383 9.55 -9.16 -7.15
CA ILE A 383 10.08 -9.29 -8.52
C ILE A 383 9.96 -8.02 -9.37
N CYS A 384 9.27 -7.01 -8.85
CA CYS A 384 9.05 -5.75 -9.57
C CYS A 384 9.65 -4.54 -8.86
N GLY A 385 9.98 -4.63 -7.57
CA GLY A 385 10.22 -3.49 -6.71
C GLY A 385 8.92 -2.74 -6.37
N ASN A 386 9.05 -1.63 -5.67
CA ASN A 386 7.94 -0.72 -5.36
C ASN A 386 7.53 0.06 -6.62
N LEU A 387 6.33 -0.16 -7.11
CA LEU A 387 5.78 0.49 -8.32
C LEU A 387 4.96 1.76 -7.98
N GLY A 388 5.17 2.37 -6.80
CA GLY A 388 4.42 3.54 -6.37
C GLY A 388 2.92 3.30 -6.31
N SER A 389 2.14 4.18 -6.93
CA SER A 389 0.67 4.08 -7.01
C SER A 389 0.19 2.79 -7.68
N SER A 390 1.01 2.21 -8.55
CA SER A 390 0.69 1.00 -9.31
C SER A 390 0.89 -0.30 -8.52
N THR A 391 1.63 -0.30 -7.39
CA THR A 391 1.92 -1.52 -6.62
C THR A 391 0.64 -2.23 -6.16
N CYS A 392 -0.28 -1.48 -5.52
CA CYS A 392 -1.56 -2.01 -5.07
C CYS A 392 -2.42 -2.47 -6.25
N GLY A 393 -2.35 -1.79 -7.39
CA GLY A 393 -3.08 -2.14 -8.61
C GLY A 393 -2.60 -3.43 -9.25
N VAL A 394 -1.29 -3.65 -9.34
CA VAL A 394 -0.73 -4.91 -9.85
C VAL A 394 -1.05 -6.07 -8.90
N ALA A 395 -0.98 -5.84 -7.58
CA ALA A 395 -1.42 -6.83 -6.59
C ALA A 395 -2.92 -7.17 -6.74
N LEU A 396 -3.77 -6.17 -6.97
CA LEU A 396 -5.19 -6.39 -7.25
C LEU A 396 -5.41 -7.16 -8.56
N ASN A 397 -4.65 -6.84 -9.62
CA ASN A 397 -4.72 -7.58 -10.90
C ASN A 397 -4.43 -9.07 -10.71
N GLN A 398 -3.39 -9.40 -9.94
CA GLN A 398 -3.05 -10.79 -9.62
C GLN A 398 -4.18 -11.46 -8.81
N ALA A 399 -4.67 -10.80 -7.76
CA ALA A 399 -5.77 -11.29 -6.94
C ALA A 399 -7.04 -11.55 -7.77
N LEU A 400 -7.46 -10.58 -8.59
CA LEU A 400 -8.61 -10.71 -9.48
C LEU A 400 -8.43 -11.85 -10.49
N THR A 401 -7.22 -12.03 -11.00
CA THR A 401 -6.93 -13.09 -11.98
C THR A 401 -7.06 -14.47 -11.34
N VAL A 402 -6.53 -14.66 -10.14
CA VAL A 402 -6.67 -15.90 -9.36
C VAL A 402 -8.14 -16.16 -9.02
N GLN A 403 -8.82 -15.18 -8.46
CA GLN A 403 -10.22 -15.32 -8.05
C GLN A 403 -11.15 -15.56 -9.27
N ALA A 404 -10.89 -14.91 -10.42
CA ALA A 404 -11.70 -15.09 -11.63
C ALA A 404 -11.56 -16.51 -12.23
N ALA A 405 -10.45 -17.20 -11.97
CA ALA A 405 -10.26 -18.59 -12.39
C ALA A 405 -11.07 -19.59 -11.55
N LEU A 406 -11.56 -19.19 -10.38
CA LEU A 406 -12.38 -20.03 -9.52
C LEU A 406 -13.84 -20.08 -9.99
N PRO A 407 -14.58 -21.17 -9.70
CA PRO A 407 -16.03 -21.19 -9.85
C PRO A 407 -16.68 -20.02 -9.09
N ALA A 408 -17.73 -19.43 -9.61
CA ALA A 408 -18.36 -18.23 -9.05
C ALA A 408 -18.69 -18.37 -7.55
N ALA A 409 -19.17 -19.55 -7.12
CA ALA A 409 -19.51 -19.84 -5.73
C ALA A 409 -18.30 -19.95 -4.79
N ALA A 410 -17.09 -20.12 -5.33
CA ALA A 410 -15.85 -20.24 -4.56
C ALA A 410 -15.05 -18.93 -4.49
N ARG A 411 -15.52 -17.88 -5.16
CA ARG A 411 -14.85 -16.57 -5.16
C ARG A 411 -15.08 -15.84 -3.85
N LEU A 412 -14.00 -15.30 -3.31
CA LEU A 412 -14.01 -14.57 -2.05
C LEU A 412 -13.74 -13.08 -2.28
N PRO A 413 -14.15 -12.21 -1.34
CA PRO A 413 -13.80 -10.79 -1.36
C PRO A 413 -12.30 -10.55 -1.39
N ILE A 414 -11.89 -9.40 -1.92
CA ILE A 414 -10.50 -8.92 -1.91
C ILE A 414 -10.48 -7.62 -1.10
N PHE A 415 -9.57 -7.53 -0.13
CA PHE A 415 -9.32 -6.30 0.60
C PHE A 415 -8.17 -5.53 -0.03
N LEU A 416 -8.39 -4.21 -0.20
CA LEU A 416 -7.37 -3.25 -0.61
C LEU A 416 -6.93 -2.45 0.60
N ALA A 417 -5.63 -2.19 0.73
CA ALA A 417 -5.11 -1.25 1.72
C ALA A 417 -3.85 -0.57 1.18
N SER A 418 -3.81 0.75 1.24
CA SER A 418 -2.68 1.52 0.75
C SER A 418 -2.34 2.67 1.67
N LEU A 419 -1.08 3.07 1.61
CA LEU A 419 -0.51 4.20 2.33
C LEU A 419 0.27 5.06 1.34
N GLY A 420 0.34 6.34 1.61
CA GLY A 420 1.14 7.29 0.85
C GLY A 420 1.79 8.32 1.76
N PRO A 421 2.72 9.13 1.24
CA PRO A 421 3.29 10.25 1.98
C PRO A 421 2.21 11.12 2.62
N GLY A 422 2.47 11.61 3.85
CA GLY A 422 1.52 12.50 4.51
C GLY A 422 0.99 12.13 5.90
N LEU A 423 0.98 11.01 6.43
CA LEU A 423 0.71 9.63 6.00
C LEU A 423 -0.74 9.54 5.50
N LEU A 424 -0.95 9.60 4.22
CA LEU A 424 -2.24 9.29 3.62
C LEU A 424 -2.53 7.80 3.76
N TRP A 425 -3.77 7.43 4.00
CA TRP A 425 -4.14 6.02 4.10
C TRP A 425 -5.55 5.78 3.59
N GLY A 426 -5.77 4.61 3.05
CA GLY A 426 -7.08 4.19 2.60
C GLY A 426 -7.17 2.69 2.40
N GLY A 427 -8.40 2.21 2.38
CA GLY A 427 -8.71 0.83 2.08
C GLY A 427 -10.07 0.70 1.42
N GLY A 428 -10.30 -0.47 0.85
CA GLY A 428 -11.56 -0.79 0.19
C GLY A 428 -11.81 -2.28 0.11
N VAL A 429 -13.06 -2.66 -0.11
CA VAL A 429 -13.46 -4.04 -0.29
C VAL A 429 -13.98 -4.24 -1.70
N ILE A 430 -13.51 -5.29 -2.35
CA ILE A 430 -13.96 -5.73 -3.67
C ILE A 430 -14.70 -7.06 -3.48
N HIS A 431 -15.99 -7.08 -3.76
CA HIS A 431 -16.80 -8.28 -3.63
C HIS A 431 -16.97 -8.99 -4.98
N PRO A 432 -16.94 -10.32 -5.03
CA PRO A 432 -17.40 -11.01 -6.22
C PRO A 432 -18.88 -10.66 -6.46
N SER A 433 -19.26 -10.43 -7.71
CA SER A 433 -20.67 -10.25 -8.06
C SER A 433 -21.40 -11.58 -7.90
N SER A 434 -22.38 -11.63 -7.04
CA SER A 434 -23.28 -12.77 -6.97
C SER A 434 -24.11 -12.84 -8.26
N PRO A 435 -24.42 -14.03 -8.80
CA PRO A 435 -25.47 -14.12 -9.80
C PRO A 435 -26.74 -13.54 -9.19
N GLU A 436 -27.39 -12.61 -9.89
CA GLU A 436 -28.67 -12.03 -9.45
C GLU A 436 -29.62 -13.20 -9.10
N ARG A 437 -30.11 -13.21 -7.85
CA ARG A 437 -31.29 -14.02 -7.58
C ARG A 437 -32.42 -13.42 -8.43
N PRO A 438 -33.13 -14.22 -9.24
CA PRO A 438 -34.27 -13.71 -9.97
C PRO A 438 -35.23 -13.08 -8.94
N PRO A 439 -35.89 -11.97 -9.26
CA PRO A 439 -36.86 -11.34 -8.39
C PRO A 439 -37.93 -12.38 -8.01
N ARG A 440 -38.18 -12.51 -6.68
CA ARG A 440 -39.26 -13.36 -6.17
C ARG A 440 -40.62 -12.77 -6.52
#